data_22e0fff821b18b88fd8f7abedcab15f8
#
_entry.id   22e0fff821b18b88fd8f7abedcab15f8
#
_cell.length_a   1.000
_cell.length_b   1.000
_cell.length_c   1.000
_cell.angle_alpha   90.00
_cell.angle_beta   90.00
_cell.angle_gamma   90.00
#
_symmetry.space_group_name_H-M   'P 1'
#
loop_
_entity.id
_entity.type
_entity.pdbx_description
1 polymer ?
#
loop_
_entity_poly.entity_id
_entity_poly.type
_entity_poly.pdbx_seq_one_letter_code
_entity_poly.pdbx_strand_id
1 'polypeptide(L)'
;MCIRDRCTIADNEVIITPPESIEPVSIKTAIYPGFPTDLQAQWTVLLACASGKATVTDQVCGDRFNHIPELGRMGLQAHVVGNQVTVYGGTQLSGARVISTDLRASVSLVLAGMIAQGTTHVGRIYHLDRGYERLETKLSKCGIDIRREQYDEFAAPKQP
;
A
#
# COMPACT_ATOMS: atom_id res chain seq x y z
N MET A 1 21.90 -5.49 -3.40
CA MET A 1 21.74 -4.79 -4.70
C MET A 1 20.92 -3.54 -4.45
N CYS A 2 21.45 -2.38 -4.75
CA CYS A 2 20.83 -1.10 -4.37
C CYS A 2 19.71 -0.73 -5.35
N ILE A 3 18.58 -0.21 -4.87
CA ILE A 3 17.48 0.32 -5.71
C ILE A 3 17.99 1.32 -6.77
N ARG A 4 19.13 1.99 -6.51
CA ARG A 4 19.78 2.92 -7.44
C ARG A 4 20.11 2.33 -8.80
N ASP A 5 20.44 1.05 -8.87
CA ASP A 5 20.91 0.40 -10.12
C ASP A 5 19.76 0.13 -11.10
N ARG A 6 18.51 0.40 -10.68
CA ARG A 6 17.30 0.15 -11.47
C ARG A 6 16.49 1.40 -11.74
N CYS A 7 16.98 2.56 -11.33
CA CYS A 7 16.39 3.86 -11.63
C CYS A 7 17.36 4.66 -12.50
N THR A 8 16.96 4.95 -13.71
CA THR A 8 17.65 5.89 -14.58
C THR A 8 16.90 7.21 -14.55
N ILE A 9 17.61 8.28 -14.21
CA ILE A 9 17.03 9.64 -14.15
C ILE A 9 17.53 10.39 -15.37
N ALA A 10 16.62 10.85 -16.19
CA ALA A 10 16.85 11.79 -17.29
C ALA A 10 16.16 13.12 -16.99
N ASP A 11 16.34 14.12 -17.81
CA ASP A 11 15.89 15.51 -17.53
C ASP A 11 14.41 15.64 -17.13
N ASN A 12 13.52 14.86 -17.76
CA ASN A 12 12.07 14.91 -17.51
C ASN A 12 11.43 13.55 -17.22
N GLU A 13 12.22 12.52 -17.01
CA GLU A 13 11.70 11.17 -16.77
C GLU A 13 12.53 10.38 -15.75
N VAL A 14 11.87 9.47 -15.08
CA VAL A 14 12.49 8.44 -14.23
C VAL A 14 12.08 7.08 -14.78
N ILE A 15 13.06 6.32 -15.25
CA ILE A 15 12.82 4.96 -15.73
C ILE A 15 13.11 3.99 -14.59
N ILE A 16 12.13 3.19 -14.23
CA ILE A 16 12.27 2.14 -13.19
C ILE A 16 12.19 0.79 -13.88
N THR A 17 13.26 0.01 -13.80
CA THR A 17 13.27 -1.39 -14.25
C THR A 17 12.85 -2.29 -13.10
N PRO A 18 11.75 -3.08 -13.26
CA PRO A 18 11.30 -3.96 -12.18
C PRO A 18 12.37 -5.03 -11.88
N PRO A 19 12.60 -5.34 -10.59
CA PRO A 19 13.50 -6.40 -10.19
C PRO A 19 12.86 -7.79 -10.39
N GLU A 20 13.68 -8.81 -10.53
CA GLU A 20 13.22 -10.21 -10.47
C GLU A 20 12.70 -10.58 -9.07
N SER A 21 13.31 -10.01 -8.03
CA SER A 21 12.88 -10.17 -6.64
C SER A 21 13.04 -8.85 -5.88
N ILE A 22 12.14 -8.62 -4.93
CA ILE A 22 12.21 -7.47 -4.03
C ILE A 22 12.88 -7.91 -2.72
N GLU A 23 13.99 -7.25 -2.40
CA GLU A 23 14.69 -7.48 -1.14
C GLU A 23 13.96 -6.80 0.04
N PRO A 24 13.90 -7.45 1.21
CA PRO A 24 13.26 -6.88 2.39
C PRO A 24 14.13 -5.78 3.01
N VAL A 25 13.77 -4.52 2.81
CA VAL A 25 14.51 -3.37 3.32
C VAL A 25 13.76 -2.73 4.47
N SER A 26 14.35 -2.79 5.67
CA SER A 26 13.83 -2.09 6.85
C SER A 26 14.07 -0.59 6.75
N ILE A 27 13.07 0.20 7.16
CA ILE A 27 13.15 1.66 7.16
C ILE A 27 12.78 2.25 8.53
N LYS A 28 13.28 3.48 8.74
CA LYS A 28 12.83 4.36 9.83
C LYS A 28 12.39 5.68 9.22
N THR A 29 11.19 6.13 9.56
CA THR A 29 10.76 7.45 9.12
C THR A 29 11.52 8.53 9.87
N ALA A 30 11.79 9.64 9.19
CA ALA A 30 12.45 10.81 9.78
C ALA A 30 11.98 12.08 9.05
N ILE A 31 12.27 13.22 9.68
CA ILE A 31 12.09 14.54 9.06
C ILE A 31 13.03 14.64 7.86
N TYR A 32 12.60 15.42 6.84
CA TYR A 32 13.42 15.67 5.66
C TYR A 32 14.89 16.02 6.05
N PRO A 33 15.89 15.42 5.39
CA PRO A 33 15.83 14.60 4.16
C PRO A 33 15.68 13.08 4.39
N GLY A 34 15.17 12.64 5.55
CA GLY A 34 14.94 11.21 5.83
C GLY A 34 13.71 10.66 5.11
N PHE A 35 13.40 9.39 5.37
CA PHE A 35 12.23 8.73 4.77
C PHE A 35 10.92 9.30 5.35
N PRO A 36 10.02 9.86 4.53
CA PRO A 36 8.83 10.54 5.03
C PRO A 36 7.79 9.56 5.60
N THR A 37 7.17 9.91 6.73
CA THR A 37 6.09 9.13 7.34
C THR A 37 4.89 8.95 6.40
N ASP A 38 4.70 9.85 5.44
CA ASP A 38 3.61 9.79 4.46
C ASP A 38 3.74 8.64 3.45
N LEU A 39 4.93 8.07 3.30
CA LEU A 39 5.18 6.90 2.44
C LEU A 39 5.30 5.58 3.23
N GLN A 40 5.15 5.61 4.54
CA GLN A 40 5.30 4.46 5.42
C GLN A 40 4.31 3.33 5.06
N ALA A 41 3.03 3.66 4.85
CA ALA A 41 2.01 2.67 4.54
C ALA A 41 2.20 2.03 3.15
N GLN A 42 2.61 2.82 2.15
CA GLN A 42 2.93 2.32 0.81
C GLN A 42 4.16 1.41 0.83
N TRP A 43 5.19 1.79 1.62
CA TRP A 43 6.36 0.94 1.81
C TRP A 43 6.00 -0.40 2.45
N THR A 44 5.08 -0.40 3.42
CA THR A 44 4.57 -1.63 4.04
C THR A 44 3.96 -2.59 3.00
N VAL A 45 3.21 -2.06 2.03
CA VAL A 45 2.66 -2.88 0.94
C VAL A 45 3.77 -3.41 0.02
N LEU A 46 4.77 -2.60 -0.29
CA LEU A 46 5.93 -3.06 -1.07
C LEU A 46 6.65 -4.22 -0.38
N LEU A 47 6.78 -4.17 0.96
CA LEU A 47 7.38 -5.25 1.74
C LEU A 47 6.55 -6.55 1.71
N ALA A 48 5.24 -6.49 1.46
CA ALA A 48 4.45 -7.71 1.25
C ALA A 48 4.93 -8.51 0.04
N CYS A 49 5.47 -7.85 -0.98
CA CYS A 49 6.04 -8.47 -2.17
C CYS A 49 7.50 -8.92 -1.98
N ALA A 50 8.17 -8.52 -0.89
CA ALA A 50 9.57 -8.84 -0.66
C ALA A 50 9.76 -10.28 -0.19
N SER A 51 10.95 -10.85 -0.42
CA SER A 51 11.29 -12.19 0.06
C SER A 51 11.87 -12.13 1.47
N GLY A 52 11.05 -12.34 2.52
CA GLY A 52 11.52 -12.38 3.90
C GLY A 52 10.87 -11.32 4.80
N LYS A 53 11.51 -10.97 5.90
CA LYS A 53 10.95 -10.03 6.87
C LYS A 53 11.70 -8.70 6.87
N ALA A 54 10.96 -7.60 7.06
CA ALA A 54 11.52 -6.29 7.31
C ALA A 54 10.70 -5.52 8.34
N THR A 55 11.28 -4.44 8.86
CA THR A 55 10.61 -3.59 9.84
C THR A 55 10.43 -2.18 9.30
N VAL A 56 9.29 -1.59 9.63
CA VAL A 56 9.02 -0.18 9.42
C VAL A 56 8.83 0.46 10.78
N THR A 57 9.71 1.40 11.13
CA THR A 57 9.62 2.15 12.39
C THR A 57 9.19 3.57 12.09
N ASP A 58 8.04 4.00 12.61
CA ASP A 58 7.63 5.39 12.45
C ASP A 58 8.07 6.22 13.65
N GLN A 59 9.10 7.04 13.43
CA GLN A 59 9.67 7.93 14.45
C GLN A 59 9.02 9.33 14.44
N VAL A 60 8.20 9.62 13.43
CA VAL A 60 7.53 10.91 13.27
C VAL A 60 6.10 10.86 13.81
N CYS A 61 5.39 9.77 13.50
CA CYS A 61 4.00 9.56 13.92
C CYS A 61 3.81 8.11 14.36
N GLY A 62 4.13 7.82 15.61
CA GLY A 62 4.31 6.47 16.14
C GLY A 62 3.08 5.56 16.22
N ASP A 63 1.88 6.06 15.91
CA ASP A 63 0.62 5.30 15.96
C ASP A 63 -0.08 5.16 14.59
N ARG A 64 0.60 5.47 13.48
CA ARG A 64 0.03 5.46 12.11
C ARG A 64 0.02 4.08 11.47
N PHE A 65 -0.47 3.05 12.15
CA PHE A 65 -0.53 1.69 11.62
C PHE A 65 -1.96 1.19 11.40
N ASN A 66 -2.94 2.09 11.25
CA ASN A 66 -4.34 1.74 11.03
C ASN A 66 -4.60 0.93 9.74
N HIS A 67 -3.69 0.98 8.78
CA HIS A 67 -3.74 0.17 7.55
C HIS A 67 -3.38 -1.30 7.80
N ILE A 68 -2.64 -1.62 8.87
CA ILE A 68 -2.17 -2.99 9.13
C ILE A 68 -3.33 -3.97 9.37
N PRO A 69 -4.34 -3.68 10.21
CA PRO A 69 -5.49 -4.58 10.35
C PRO A 69 -6.23 -4.82 9.05
N GLU A 70 -6.37 -3.80 8.20
CA GLU A 70 -7.04 -3.92 6.92
C GLU A 70 -6.21 -4.73 5.90
N LEU A 71 -4.90 -4.52 5.86
CA LEU A 71 -3.99 -5.37 5.07
C LEU A 71 -3.98 -6.82 5.60
N GLY A 72 -4.15 -7.01 6.91
CA GLY A 72 -4.32 -8.33 7.52
C GLY A 72 -5.54 -9.07 6.99
N ARG A 73 -6.67 -8.37 6.68
CA ARG A 73 -7.84 -8.95 6.02
C ARG A 73 -7.52 -9.46 4.61
N MET A 74 -6.55 -8.86 3.97
CA MET A 74 -6.05 -9.28 2.65
C MET A 74 -4.99 -10.40 2.74
N GLY A 75 -4.66 -10.84 3.97
CA GLY A 75 -3.71 -11.92 4.21
C GLY A 75 -2.29 -11.48 4.56
N LEU A 76 -2.02 -10.16 4.68
CA LEU A 76 -0.70 -9.68 5.10
C LEU A 76 -0.35 -10.22 6.50
N GLN A 77 0.80 -10.84 6.62
CA GLN A 77 1.37 -11.23 7.90
C GLN A 77 2.22 -10.08 8.45
N ALA A 78 1.74 -9.41 9.49
CA ALA A 78 2.44 -8.29 10.11
C ALA A 78 2.16 -8.23 11.61
N HIS A 79 3.12 -7.72 12.38
CA HIS A 79 3.02 -7.56 13.82
C HIS A 79 3.47 -6.17 14.24
N VAL A 80 2.61 -5.45 14.97
CA VAL A 80 2.86 -4.08 15.44
C VAL A 80 3.25 -4.12 16.91
N VAL A 81 4.36 -3.45 17.24
CA VAL A 81 4.82 -3.23 18.63
C VAL A 81 5.21 -1.77 18.79
N GLY A 82 4.45 -1.01 19.53
CA GLY A 82 4.68 0.43 19.70
C GLY A 82 4.68 1.16 18.35
N ASN A 83 5.76 1.82 18.03
CA ASN A 83 5.94 2.57 16.79
C ASN A 83 6.62 1.77 15.66
N GLN A 84 6.61 0.45 15.75
CA GLN A 84 7.24 -0.42 14.76
C GLN A 84 6.27 -1.50 14.28
N VAL A 85 6.27 -1.75 12.98
CA VAL A 85 5.62 -2.93 12.38
C VAL A 85 6.69 -3.84 11.77
N THR A 86 6.60 -5.13 12.06
CA THR A 86 7.35 -6.19 11.38
C THR A 86 6.45 -6.79 10.32
N VAL A 87 6.88 -6.77 9.06
CA VAL A 87 6.17 -7.33 7.91
C VAL A 87 6.89 -8.59 7.47
N TYR A 88 6.12 -9.65 7.24
CA TYR A 88 6.60 -10.91 6.67
C TYR A 88 6.15 -10.96 5.22
N GLY A 89 7.10 -10.73 4.31
CA GLY A 89 6.86 -10.69 2.87
C GLY A 89 6.77 -12.08 2.24
N GLY A 90 6.54 -12.10 0.93
CA GLY A 90 6.33 -13.33 0.17
C GLY A 90 4.93 -13.94 0.34
N THR A 91 4.03 -13.22 1.01
CA THR A 91 2.64 -13.63 1.17
C THR A 91 1.82 -13.19 -0.03
N GLN A 92 1.12 -14.12 -0.66
CA GLN A 92 0.15 -13.77 -1.70
C GLN A 92 -1.07 -13.12 -1.05
N LEU A 93 -1.30 -11.84 -1.36
CA LEU A 93 -2.48 -11.14 -0.90
C LEU A 93 -3.73 -11.62 -1.66
N SER A 94 -4.87 -11.62 -0.96
CA SER A 94 -6.18 -11.98 -1.51
C SER A 94 -7.12 -10.78 -1.48
N GLY A 95 -7.98 -10.69 -2.48
CA GLY A 95 -9.03 -9.68 -2.52
C GLY A 95 -9.94 -9.75 -1.30
N ALA A 96 -10.25 -8.59 -0.73
CA ALA A 96 -11.08 -8.48 0.46
C ALA A 96 -11.89 -7.17 0.46
N ARG A 97 -12.87 -7.08 1.37
CA ARG A 97 -13.51 -5.81 1.70
C ARG A 97 -12.71 -5.14 2.80
N VAL A 98 -12.16 -3.96 2.52
CA VAL A 98 -11.32 -3.17 3.41
C VAL A 98 -11.83 -1.74 3.52
N ILE A 99 -11.53 -1.08 4.62
CA ILE A 99 -12.06 0.25 4.92
C ILE A 99 -10.90 1.24 5.04
N SER A 100 -10.97 2.31 4.26
CA SER A 100 -10.08 3.46 4.39
C SER A 100 -10.31 4.19 5.70
N THR A 101 -9.25 4.45 6.44
CA THR A 101 -9.29 5.19 7.71
C THR A 101 -8.71 6.60 7.59
N ASP A 102 -7.79 6.79 6.69
CA ASP A 102 -7.12 8.06 6.39
C ASP A 102 -6.53 8.04 4.97
N LEU A 103 -5.98 9.17 4.52
CA LEU A 103 -5.43 9.36 3.18
C LEU A 103 -4.33 8.34 2.82
N ARG A 104 -3.42 8.06 3.75
CA ARG A 104 -2.24 7.21 3.52
C ARG A 104 -2.62 5.73 3.55
N ALA A 105 -3.47 5.36 4.51
CA ALA A 105 -4.07 4.03 4.56
C ALA A 105 -4.87 3.74 3.28
N SER A 106 -5.66 4.72 2.80
CA SER A 106 -6.46 4.57 1.58
C SER A 106 -5.63 4.16 0.37
N VAL A 107 -4.56 4.90 0.08
CA VAL A 107 -3.72 4.59 -1.08
C VAL A 107 -2.97 3.27 -0.91
N SER A 108 -2.53 2.94 0.30
CA SER A 108 -1.86 1.65 0.54
C SER A 108 -2.80 0.46 0.29
N LEU A 109 -4.09 0.57 0.66
CA LEU A 109 -5.10 -0.45 0.38
C LEU A 109 -5.38 -0.59 -1.12
N VAL A 110 -5.39 0.51 -1.88
CA VAL A 110 -5.49 0.46 -3.35
C VAL A 110 -4.28 -0.26 -3.94
N LEU A 111 -3.06 0.10 -3.53
CA LEU A 111 -1.83 -0.57 -3.98
C LEU A 111 -1.84 -2.07 -3.64
N ALA A 112 -2.30 -2.44 -2.44
CA ALA A 112 -2.45 -3.84 -2.06
C ALA A 112 -3.47 -4.56 -2.94
N GLY A 113 -4.57 -3.90 -3.30
CA GLY A 113 -5.58 -4.43 -4.22
C GLY A 113 -5.03 -4.71 -5.62
N MET A 114 -4.06 -3.89 -6.09
CA MET A 114 -3.44 -4.09 -7.42
C MET A 114 -2.60 -5.38 -7.52
N ILE A 115 -2.10 -5.88 -6.39
CA ILE A 115 -1.25 -7.08 -6.32
C ILE A 115 -1.97 -8.30 -5.74
N ALA A 116 -3.19 -8.12 -5.22
CA ALA A 116 -3.98 -9.17 -4.62
C ALA A 116 -4.65 -10.06 -5.68
N GLN A 117 -4.81 -11.34 -5.36
CA GLN A 117 -5.63 -12.24 -6.17
C GLN A 117 -7.12 -12.03 -5.88
N GLY A 118 -7.92 -11.88 -6.93
CA GLY A 118 -9.36 -11.64 -6.83
C GLY A 118 -9.70 -10.15 -6.74
N THR A 119 -10.87 -9.82 -6.23
CA THR A 119 -11.39 -8.45 -6.20
C THR A 119 -11.26 -7.84 -4.81
N THR A 120 -10.69 -6.65 -4.72
CA THR A 120 -10.62 -5.86 -3.49
C THR A 120 -11.63 -4.72 -3.54
N HIS A 121 -12.45 -4.59 -2.51
CA HIS A 121 -13.37 -3.47 -2.34
C HIS A 121 -12.85 -2.53 -1.27
N VAL A 122 -12.48 -1.32 -1.66
CA VAL A 122 -12.00 -0.28 -0.74
C VAL A 122 -13.15 0.68 -0.43
N GLY A 123 -13.67 0.62 0.79
CA GLY A 123 -14.73 1.51 1.26
C GLY A 123 -14.20 2.84 1.82
N ARG A 124 -15.08 3.83 2.01
CA ARG A 124 -14.78 5.15 2.56
C ARG A 124 -13.71 5.92 1.77
N ILE A 125 -13.74 5.83 0.46
CA ILE A 125 -12.73 6.42 -0.43
C ILE A 125 -12.71 7.96 -0.44
N TYR A 126 -13.63 8.63 0.25
CA TYR A 126 -13.57 10.08 0.45
C TYR A 126 -12.27 10.53 1.13
N HIS A 127 -11.63 9.67 1.93
CA HIS A 127 -10.29 9.93 2.46
C HIS A 127 -9.24 10.01 1.36
N LEU A 128 -9.34 9.13 0.34
CA LEU A 128 -8.46 9.09 -0.81
C LEU A 128 -8.62 10.35 -1.68
N ASP A 129 -9.86 10.78 -1.89
CA ASP A 129 -10.20 11.93 -2.74
C ASP A 129 -9.61 13.26 -2.24
N ARG A 130 -9.21 13.33 -0.97
CA ARG A 130 -8.57 14.52 -0.39
C ARG A 130 -7.17 14.80 -0.95
N GLY A 131 -6.48 13.82 -1.47
CA GLY A 131 -5.10 13.96 -1.96
C GLY A 131 -4.81 13.27 -3.28
N TYR A 132 -5.71 12.44 -3.78
CA TYR A 132 -5.54 11.68 -5.02
C TYR A 132 -6.68 11.94 -5.97
N GLU A 133 -6.53 12.95 -6.82
CA GLU A 133 -7.53 13.31 -7.81
C GLU A 133 -7.73 12.19 -8.83
N ARG A 134 -8.96 11.64 -8.90
CA ARG A 134 -9.40 10.64 -9.89
C ARG A 134 -8.39 9.49 -10.05
N LEU A 135 -7.96 8.91 -8.93
CA LEU A 135 -6.91 7.88 -8.90
C LEU A 135 -7.29 6.68 -9.77
N GLU A 136 -8.56 6.26 -9.76
CA GLU A 136 -9.09 5.17 -10.58
C GLU A 136 -8.86 5.42 -12.08
N THR A 137 -9.07 6.66 -12.54
CA THR A 137 -8.84 7.05 -13.95
C THR A 137 -7.34 7.00 -14.30
N LYS A 138 -6.47 7.40 -13.37
CA LYS A 138 -5.02 7.40 -13.58
C LYS A 138 -4.47 5.98 -13.63
N LEU A 139 -4.86 5.13 -12.69
CA LEU A 139 -4.43 3.73 -12.62
C LEU A 139 -4.98 2.88 -13.77
N SER A 140 -6.23 3.13 -14.19
CA SER A 140 -6.81 2.44 -15.36
C SER A 140 -6.01 2.70 -16.64
N LYS A 141 -5.46 3.92 -16.82
CA LYS A 141 -4.56 4.24 -17.94
C LYS A 141 -3.23 3.49 -17.87
N CYS A 142 -2.84 3.03 -16.70
CA CYS A 142 -1.68 2.17 -16.47
C CYS A 142 -2.00 0.67 -16.64
N GLY A 143 -3.22 0.32 -17.09
CA GLY A 143 -3.62 -1.07 -17.33
C GLY A 143 -4.19 -1.79 -16.10
N ILE A 144 -4.48 -1.07 -15.02
CA ILE A 144 -5.08 -1.66 -13.82
C ILE A 144 -6.61 -1.71 -13.99
N ASP A 145 -7.20 -2.89 -13.74
CA ASP A 145 -8.65 -3.05 -13.68
C ASP A 145 -9.17 -2.48 -12.35
N ILE A 146 -9.57 -1.23 -12.41
CA ILE A 146 -10.07 -0.47 -11.25
C ILE A 146 -11.25 0.39 -11.68
N ARG A 147 -12.28 0.42 -10.85
CA ARG A 147 -13.46 1.25 -11.08
C ARG A 147 -13.98 1.82 -9.78
N ARG A 148 -14.71 2.92 -9.88
CA ARG A 148 -15.45 3.51 -8.79
C ARG A 148 -16.89 3.04 -8.86
N GLU A 149 -17.40 2.51 -7.76
CA GLU A 149 -18.81 2.11 -7.64
C GLU A 149 -19.50 2.95 -6.56
N GLN A 150 -20.78 3.20 -6.75
CA GLN A 150 -21.62 3.76 -5.72
C GLN A 150 -22.02 2.61 -4.79
N TYR A 151 -21.59 2.69 -3.54
CA TYR A 151 -21.88 1.66 -2.54
C TYR A 151 -22.98 2.16 -1.61
N ASP A 152 -24.06 1.39 -1.53
CA ASP A 152 -25.10 1.57 -0.53
C ASP A 152 -24.76 0.67 0.68
N GLU A 153 -24.37 1.27 1.80
CA GLU A 153 -24.05 0.55 3.04
C GLU A 153 -25.23 -0.28 3.56
N PHE A 154 -26.45 0.05 3.15
CA PHE A 154 -27.69 -0.61 3.56
C PHE A 154 -28.23 -1.60 2.54
N ALA A 155 -27.65 -1.68 1.35
CA ALA A 155 -28.03 -2.68 0.38
C ALA A 155 -27.56 -4.08 0.82
N ALA A 156 -28.48 -5.04 0.86
CA ALA A 156 -28.11 -6.43 1.10
C ALA A 156 -27.06 -6.89 0.07
N PRO A 157 -26.03 -7.68 0.47
CA PRO A 157 -25.03 -8.17 -0.46
C PRO A 157 -25.73 -8.94 -1.59
N LYS A 158 -25.50 -8.51 -2.83
CA LYS A 158 -25.92 -9.30 -4.00
C LYS A 158 -25.21 -10.65 -3.90
N GLN A 159 -25.98 -11.70 -3.68
CA GLN A 159 -25.48 -13.06 -3.75
C GLN A 159 -24.96 -13.33 -5.16
N PRO A 160 -23.85 -14.09 -5.30
CA PRO A 160 -23.28 -14.44 -6.59
C PRO A 160 -24.21 -15.31 -7.43
#